data_4404465fc09d7443012fcadecb4432e9
#
_entry.id   4404465fc09d7443012fcadecb4432e9
#
_cell.length_a   1.000
_cell.length_b   1.000
_cell.length_c   1.000
_cell.angle_alpha   90.00
_cell.angle_beta   90.00
_cell.angle_gamma   90.00
#
_symmetry.space_group_name_H-M   'P 1'
#
loop_
_entity.id
_entity.type
_entity.pdbx_description
1 polymer ?
#
loop_
_entity_poly.entity_id
_entity_poly.type
_entity_poly.pdbx_seq_one_letter_code
_entity_poly.pdbx_strand_id
1 'polypeptide(L)'
;YPFLLAMGEGFREAGIELPLENTATTEPTQESRREGGEQAQCAAFGDHMAGFHDRGNPDYPQINQFLVRNCFGDFYTREGLTMAERELMTFCYLAAQGGCDPQLRGHAAGNLSVGNSRELLIRVISSNLPFIGYPRTLNALAALDAAASPTE
;
A
#
# COMPACT_ATOMS: atom_id res chain seq x y z
N TYR A 1 -16.47 8.94 7.13
CA TYR A 1 -17.02 10.23 6.73
C TYR A 1 -16.59 11.38 7.63
N PRO A 2 -16.62 11.29 8.99
CA PRO A 2 -16.19 12.38 9.89
C PRO A 2 -14.75 12.85 9.64
N PHE A 3 -13.83 11.94 9.38
CA PHE A 3 -12.44 12.29 9.06
C PHE A 3 -12.30 13.12 7.79
N LEU A 4 -13.09 12.84 6.74
CA LEU A 4 -13.08 13.61 5.50
C LEU A 4 -13.60 15.04 5.71
N LEU A 5 -14.59 15.22 6.57
CA LEU A 5 -15.08 16.55 6.95
C LEU A 5 -14.01 17.34 7.69
N ALA A 6 -13.40 16.76 8.72
CA ALA A 6 -12.33 17.40 9.49
C ALA A 6 -11.11 17.75 8.61
N MET A 7 -10.73 16.86 7.69
CA MET A 7 -9.68 17.16 6.70
C MET A 7 -10.06 18.32 5.80
N GLY A 8 -11.30 18.37 5.32
CA GLY A 8 -11.78 19.47 4.48
C GLY A 8 -11.78 20.82 5.21
N GLU A 9 -12.10 20.83 6.50
CA GLU A 9 -12.00 22.02 7.35
C GLU A 9 -10.54 22.45 7.52
N GLY A 10 -9.64 21.51 7.89
CA GLY A 10 -8.21 21.79 8.02
C GLY A 10 -7.57 22.30 6.75
N PHE A 11 -7.95 21.76 5.58
CA PHE A 11 -7.46 22.28 4.30
C PHE A 11 -7.90 23.71 4.03
N ARG A 12 -9.16 24.06 4.31
CA ARG A 12 -9.65 25.44 4.18
C ARG A 12 -8.94 26.40 5.13
N GLU A 13 -8.73 26.00 6.38
CA GLU A 13 -7.98 26.78 7.37
C GLU A 13 -6.51 26.99 6.95
N ALA A 14 -5.91 25.99 6.31
CA ALA A 14 -4.56 26.08 5.75
C ALA A 14 -4.49 26.83 4.41
N GLY A 15 -5.60 27.33 3.87
CA GLY A 15 -5.67 28.03 2.58
C GLY A 15 -5.50 27.09 1.37
N ILE A 16 -5.71 25.79 1.55
CA ILE A 16 -5.66 24.81 0.47
C ILE A 16 -7.01 24.79 -0.23
N GLU A 17 -7.00 25.03 -1.54
CA GLU A 17 -8.19 25.07 -2.37
C GLU A 17 -8.75 23.65 -2.60
N LEU A 18 -10.08 23.53 -2.55
CA LEU A 18 -10.80 22.27 -2.80
C LEU A 18 -11.74 22.41 -4.00
N PRO A 19 -11.95 21.33 -4.78
CA PRO A 19 -11.36 19.98 -4.63
C PRO A 19 -9.86 19.95 -4.93
N LEU A 20 -9.15 19.00 -4.32
CA LEU A 20 -7.75 18.76 -4.65
C LEU A 20 -7.64 18.34 -6.13
N GLU A 21 -6.52 18.67 -6.76
CA GLU A 21 -6.24 18.29 -8.13
C GLU A 21 -6.28 16.75 -8.32
N ASN A 22 -6.83 16.33 -9.46
CA ASN A 22 -6.83 14.91 -9.80
C ASN A 22 -5.45 14.49 -10.32
N THR A 23 -4.78 13.63 -9.57
CA THR A 23 -3.44 13.11 -9.89
C THR A 23 -3.46 11.71 -10.52
N ALA A 24 -4.63 11.23 -11.01
CA ALA A 24 -4.74 9.95 -11.69
C ALA A 24 -3.96 9.95 -13.01
N THR A 25 -3.20 8.89 -13.26
CA THR A 25 -2.43 8.69 -14.50
C THR A 25 -3.01 7.62 -15.41
N THR A 26 -4.02 6.89 -14.93
CA THR A 26 -4.76 5.91 -15.72
C THR A 26 -6.05 6.49 -16.26
N GLU A 27 -6.42 6.10 -17.48
CA GLU A 27 -7.73 6.39 -18.05
C GLU A 27 -8.82 5.63 -17.27
N PRO A 28 -10.07 6.14 -17.20
CA PRO A 28 -11.17 5.52 -16.45
C PRO A 28 -11.76 4.27 -17.16
N THR A 29 -10.91 3.52 -17.88
CA THR A 29 -11.27 2.26 -18.53
C THR A 29 -10.76 1.08 -17.72
N GLN A 30 -11.43 -0.05 -17.81
CA GLN A 30 -10.99 -1.25 -17.10
C GLN A 30 -9.60 -1.73 -17.58
N GLU A 31 -9.32 -1.56 -18.86
CA GLU A 31 -8.05 -1.98 -19.47
C GLU A 31 -6.89 -1.12 -18.98
N SER A 32 -6.99 0.22 -19.09
CA SER A 32 -5.94 1.13 -18.64
C SER A 32 -5.62 0.96 -17.15
N ARG A 33 -6.66 0.80 -16.31
CA ARG A 33 -6.51 0.55 -14.87
C ARG A 33 -5.86 -0.79 -14.58
N ARG A 34 -6.17 -1.84 -15.36
CA ARG A 34 -5.54 -3.15 -15.26
C ARG A 34 -4.06 -3.08 -15.62
N GLU A 35 -3.74 -2.48 -16.75
CA GLU A 35 -2.35 -2.36 -17.23
C GLU A 35 -1.49 -1.53 -16.27
N GLY A 36 -1.96 -0.36 -15.88
CA GLY A 36 -1.27 0.48 -14.91
C GLY A 36 -1.11 -0.20 -13.55
N GLY A 37 -2.15 -0.91 -13.09
CA GLY A 37 -2.12 -1.64 -11.85
C GLY A 37 -1.13 -2.81 -11.85
N GLU A 38 -1.05 -3.56 -12.95
CA GLU A 38 -0.08 -4.64 -13.12
C GLU A 38 1.36 -4.11 -13.13
N GLN A 39 1.59 -3.01 -13.85
CA GLN A 39 2.90 -2.33 -13.85
C GLN A 39 3.30 -1.87 -12.44
N ALA A 40 2.37 -1.26 -11.70
CA ALA A 40 2.62 -0.82 -10.33
C ALA A 40 2.92 -2.00 -9.38
N GLN A 41 2.20 -3.13 -9.52
CA GLN A 41 2.49 -4.34 -8.74
C GLN A 41 3.87 -4.92 -9.05
N CYS A 42 4.22 -5.01 -10.34
CA CYS A 42 5.55 -5.50 -10.74
C CYS A 42 6.66 -4.57 -10.22
N ALA A 43 6.45 -3.26 -10.26
CA ALA A 43 7.41 -2.29 -9.74
C ALA A 43 7.63 -2.41 -8.21
N ALA A 44 6.59 -2.72 -7.44
CA ALA A 44 6.67 -2.87 -6.00
C ALA A 44 7.21 -4.24 -5.56
N PHE A 45 6.76 -5.32 -6.22
CA PHE A 45 6.96 -6.69 -5.73
C PHE A 45 7.76 -7.59 -6.68
N GLY A 46 8.01 -7.15 -7.91
CA GLY A 46 8.76 -7.89 -8.92
C GLY A 46 7.89 -8.54 -9.99
N ASP A 47 8.54 -9.01 -11.06
CA ASP A 47 7.90 -9.50 -12.29
C ASP A 47 7.00 -10.73 -12.08
N HIS A 48 7.16 -11.46 -10.98
CA HIS A 48 6.28 -12.58 -10.65
C HIS A 48 4.82 -12.14 -10.42
N MET A 49 4.56 -10.85 -10.26
CA MET A 49 3.20 -10.30 -10.15
C MET A 49 2.50 -10.15 -11.50
N ALA A 50 3.20 -10.27 -12.62
CA ALA A 50 2.58 -10.24 -13.94
C ALA A 50 1.48 -11.30 -14.06
N GLY A 51 0.30 -10.91 -14.56
CA GLY A 51 -0.88 -11.77 -14.66
C GLY A 51 -1.56 -12.10 -13.31
N PHE A 52 -1.25 -11.37 -12.24
CA PHE A 52 -1.85 -11.63 -10.92
C PHE A 52 -3.38 -11.49 -10.95
N HIS A 53 -3.93 -10.62 -11.79
CA HIS A 53 -5.37 -10.40 -11.94
C HIS A 53 -6.15 -11.65 -12.40
N ASP A 54 -5.48 -12.57 -13.13
CA ASP A 54 -6.08 -13.83 -13.61
C ASP A 54 -5.77 -15.02 -12.68
N ARG A 55 -4.94 -14.80 -11.66
CA ARG A 55 -4.62 -15.81 -10.65
C ARG A 55 -5.51 -15.62 -9.42
N GLY A 56 -5.82 -16.68 -8.75
CA GLY A 56 -6.61 -16.62 -7.52
C GLY A 56 -7.57 -17.79 -7.44
N ASN A 57 -8.44 -17.73 -6.45
CA ASN A 57 -9.46 -18.75 -6.27
C ASN A 57 -10.53 -18.61 -7.37
N PRO A 58 -10.85 -19.69 -8.12
CA PRO A 58 -11.84 -19.66 -9.18
C PRO A 58 -13.27 -19.34 -8.67
N ASP A 59 -13.55 -19.52 -7.40
CA ASP A 59 -14.86 -19.20 -6.81
C ASP A 59 -15.09 -17.69 -6.65
N TYR A 60 -14.00 -16.89 -6.61
CA TYR A 60 -14.09 -15.43 -6.47
C TYR A 60 -12.97 -14.70 -7.25
N PRO A 61 -12.89 -14.90 -8.59
CA PRO A 61 -11.80 -14.37 -9.41
C PRO A 61 -11.78 -12.83 -9.44
N GLN A 62 -12.93 -12.19 -9.21
CA GLN A 62 -13.06 -10.74 -9.22
C GLN A 62 -12.23 -10.04 -8.13
N ILE A 63 -11.83 -10.73 -7.05
CA ILE A 63 -11.07 -10.10 -5.95
C ILE A 63 -9.70 -9.66 -6.43
N ASN A 64 -8.95 -10.52 -7.13
CA ASN A 64 -7.66 -10.15 -7.69
C ASN A 64 -7.80 -9.08 -8.78
N GLN A 65 -8.86 -9.16 -9.61
CA GLN A 65 -9.15 -8.15 -10.62
C GLN A 65 -9.43 -6.77 -9.99
N PHE A 66 -10.18 -6.73 -8.89
CA PHE A 66 -10.42 -5.47 -8.16
C PHE A 66 -9.13 -4.96 -7.52
N LEU A 67 -8.34 -5.83 -6.91
CA LEU A 67 -7.08 -5.46 -6.32
C LEU A 67 -6.16 -4.78 -7.35
N VAL A 68 -5.98 -5.40 -8.51
CA VAL A 68 -5.13 -4.84 -9.58
C VAL A 68 -5.69 -3.53 -10.10
N ARG A 69 -6.97 -3.46 -10.47
CA ARG A 69 -7.55 -2.26 -11.09
C ARG A 69 -7.74 -1.11 -10.10
N ASN A 70 -8.27 -1.40 -8.91
CA ASN A 70 -8.61 -0.36 -7.94
C ASN A 70 -7.40 0.00 -7.06
N CYS A 71 -6.86 -0.96 -6.28
CA CYS A 71 -5.79 -0.63 -5.35
C CYS A 71 -4.54 -0.14 -6.10
N PHE A 72 -4.08 -0.90 -7.09
CA PHE A 72 -2.88 -0.53 -7.82
C PHE A 72 -3.17 0.42 -9.00
N GLY A 73 -4.20 0.16 -9.79
CA GLY A 73 -4.53 0.96 -10.96
C GLY A 73 -5.09 2.36 -10.66
N ASP A 74 -5.90 2.51 -9.62
CA ASP A 74 -6.48 3.81 -9.27
C ASP A 74 -5.64 4.59 -8.25
N PHE A 75 -4.92 3.92 -7.35
CA PHE A 75 -4.24 4.60 -6.26
C PHE A 75 -2.71 4.56 -6.36
N TYR A 76 -2.11 3.43 -6.70
CA TYR A 76 -0.65 3.32 -6.76
C TYR A 76 -0.03 4.04 -7.97
N THR A 77 -0.79 4.25 -9.02
CA THR A 77 -0.36 4.96 -10.23
C THR A 77 -0.43 6.49 -10.10
N ARG A 78 -1.15 7.01 -9.09
CA ARG A 78 -1.32 8.46 -8.93
C ARG A 78 0.02 9.17 -8.75
N GLU A 79 0.13 10.39 -9.27
CA GLU A 79 1.25 11.27 -9.01
C GLU A 79 1.25 11.78 -7.55
N GLY A 80 2.34 12.44 -7.14
CA GLY A 80 2.48 13.08 -5.83
C GLY A 80 3.18 12.24 -4.76
N LEU A 81 3.18 10.90 -4.85
CA LEU A 81 3.92 10.01 -3.96
C LEU A 81 4.77 9.04 -4.76
N THR A 82 5.99 8.82 -4.31
CA THR A 82 6.87 7.77 -4.83
C THR A 82 6.37 6.38 -4.44
N MET A 83 6.83 5.34 -5.12
CA MET A 83 6.51 3.96 -4.77
C MET A 83 7.00 3.62 -3.34
N ALA A 84 8.15 4.12 -2.92
CA ALA A 84 8.68 3.92 -1.58
C ALA A 84 7.77 4.53 -0.49
N GLU A 85 7.23 5.73 -0.73
CA GLU A 85 6.27 6.36 0.19
C GLU A 85 4.95 5.58 0.23
N ARG A 86 4.44 5.10 -0.91
CA ARG A 86 3.21 4.30 -0.97
C ARG A 86 3.34 3.00 -0.21
N GLU A 87 4.44 2.28 -0.42
CA GLU A 87 4.72 1.04 0.32
C GLU A 87 4.87 1.28 1.82
N LEU A 88 5.53 2.37 2.23
CA LEU A 88 5.67 2.75 3.63
C LEU A 88 4.30 3.01 4.28
N MET A 89 3.44 3.78 3.61
CA MET A 89 2.08 4.07 4.09
C MET A 89 1.24 2.81 4.17
N THR A 90 1.29 1.95 3.15
CA THR A 90 0.52 0.70 3.11
C THR A 90 0.97 -0.25 4.23
N PHE A 91 2.27 -0.36 4.48
CA PHE A 91 2.80 -1.13 5.61
C PHE A 91 2.26 -0.61 6.96
N CYS A 92 2.22 0.72 7.15
CA CYS A 92 1.66 1.33 8.36
C CYS A 92 0.15 1.05 8.50
N TYR A 93 -0.62 1.13 7.41
CA TYR A 93 -2.06 0.83 7.44
C TYR A 93 -2.35 -0.62 7.80
N LEU A 94 -1.61 -1.56 7.22
CA LEU A 94 -1.75 -2.98 7.52
C LEU A 94 -1.35 -3.30 8.97
N ALA A 95 -0.27 -2.69 9.47
CA ALA A 95 0.11 -2.80 10.87
C ALA A 95 -0.98 -2.27 11.80
N ALA A 96 -1.57 -1.13 11.48
CA ALA A 96 -2.65 -0.53 12.26
C ALA A 96 -3.97 -1.32 12.17
N GLN A 97 -4.28 -1.90 11.03
CA GLN A 97 -5.45 -2.76 10.85
C GLN A 97 -5.34 -4.04 11.69
N GLY A 98 -4.21 -4.74 11.60
CA GLY A 98 -3.97 -6.04 12.24
C GLY A 98 -4.80 -7.18 11.61
N GLY A 99 -4.42 -8.43 11.91
CA GLY A 99 -5.11 -9.61 11.39
C GLY A 99 -4.91 -9.86 9.89
N CYS A 100 -3.87 -9.26 9.31
CA CYS A 100 -3.52 -9.38 7.88
C CYS A 100 -2.02 -9.68 7.71
N ASP A 101 -1.49 -10.60 8.52
CA ASP A 101 -0.05 -10.90 8.61
C ASP A 101 0.59 -11.32 7.27
N PRO A 102 -0.07 -12.11 6.38
CA PRO A 102 0.49 -12.41 5.06
C PRO A 102 0.70 -11.16 4.21
N GLN A 103 -0.27 -10.25 4.18
CA GLN A 103 -0.19 -9.00 3.43
C GLN A 103 0.86 -8.07 4.04
N LEU A 104 0.89 -7.97 5.37
CA LEU A 104 1.88 -7.18 6.10
C LEU A 104 3.30 -7.63 5.79
N ARG A 105 3.55 -8.95 5.71
CA ARG A 105 4.84 -9.53 5.29
C ARG A 105 5.16 -9.18 3.83
N GLY A 106 4.18 -9.30 2.94
CA GLY A 106 4.35 -8.94 1.52
C GLY A 106 4.76 -7.49 1.36
N HIS A 107 4.08 -6.57 2.06
CA HIS A 107 4.41 -5.14 2.00
C HIS A 107 5.69 -4.78 2.77
N ALA A 108 6.11 -5.54 3.78
CA ALA A 108 7.45 -5.41 4.36
C ALA A 108 8.53 -5.74 3.31
N ALA A 109 8.36 -6.84 2.56
CA ALA A 109 9.27 -7.19 1.46
C ALA A 109 9.24 -6.15 0.34
N GLY A 110 8.04 -5.67 -0.06
CA GLY A 110 7.87 -4.59 -1.03
C GLY A 110 8.62 -3.32 -0.62
N ASN A 111 8.54 -2.91 0.64
CA ASN A 111 9.30 -1.77 1.17
C ASN A 111 10.80 -1.94 0.98
N LEU A 112 11.34 -3.11 1.32
CA LEU A 112 12.78 -3.39 1.13
C LEU A 112 13.16 -3.36 -0.36
N SER A 113 12.30 -3.91 -1.22
CA SER A 113 12.50 -3.92 -2.68
C SER A 113 12.56 -2.52 -3.28
N VAL A 114 11.71 -1.60 -2.83
CA VAL A 114 11.67 -0.22 -3.34
C VAL A 114 12.66 0.73 -2.64
N GLY A 115 13.55 0.19 -1.80
CA GLY A 115 14.67 0.93 -1.20
C GLY A 115 14.42 1.50 0.19
N ASN A 116 13.30 1.23 0.83
CA ASN A 116 13.09 1.57 2.23
C ASN A 116 13.95 0.65 3.11
N SER A 117 14.76 1.23 3.99
CA SER A 117 15.64 0.43 4.82
C SER A 117 14.88 -0.25 5.98
N ARG A 118 15.39 -1.43 6.41
CA ARG A 118 14.86 -2.11 7.60
C ARG A 118 14.85 -1.18 8.82
N GLU A 119 15.89 -0.37 8.99
CA GLU A 119 16.00 0.58 10.09
C GLU A 119 14.88 1.64 10.04
N LEU A 120 14.56 2.17 8.85
CA LEU A 120 13.44 3.10 8.67
C LEU A 120 12.13 2.45 9.10
N LEU A 121 11.85 1.21 8.66
CA LEU A 121 10.63 0.49 8.99
C LEU A 121 10.50 0.23 10.51
N ILE A 122 11.59 -0.15 11.19
CA ILE A 122 11.61 -0.30 12.65
C ILE A 122 11.26 1.03 13.33
N ARG A 123 11.88 2.14 12.91
CA ARG A 123 11.61 3.46 13.50
C ARG A 123 10.16 3.88 13.31
N VAL A 124 9.63 3.71 12.11
CA VAL A 124 8.24 4.07 11.79
C VAL A 124 7.25 3.24 12.62
N ILE A 125 7.43 1.92 12.70
CA ILE A 125 6.56 1.05 13.50
C ILE A 125 6.68 1.37 14.99
N SER A 126 7.89 1.67 15.48
CA SER A 126 8.10 2.09 16.88
C SER A 126 7.39 3.41 17.19
N SER A 127 7.39 4.35 16.24
CA SER A 127 6.66 5.63 16.37
C SER A 127 5.13 5.44 16.39
N ASN A 128 4.64 4.38 15.73
CA ASN A 128 3.22 4.05 15.72
C ASN A 128 2.74 3.32 16.99
N LEU A 129 3.65 2.80 17.81
CA LEU A 129 3.33 2.05 19.03
C LEU A 129 2.26 2.70 19.94
N PRO A 130 2.30 4.02 20.22
CA PRO A 130 1.31 4.66 21.07
C PRO A 130 -0.12 4.60 20.51
N PHE A 131 -0.27 4.42 19.21
CA PHE A 131 -1.54 4.42 18.49
C PHE A 131 -2.08 3.01 18.23
N ILE A 132 -1.20 2.03 17.95
CA ILE A 132 -1.59 0.67 17.55
C ILE A 132 -1.40 -0.38 18.64
N GLY A 133 -0.64 -0.07 19.70
CA GLY A 133 -0.35 -0.93 20.82
C GLY A 133 0.66 -2.05 20.53
N TYR A 134 1.15 -2.69 21.60
CA TYR A 134 2.19 -3.71 21.52
C TYR A 134 1.88 -4.90 20.61
N PRO A 135 0.67 -5.52 20.65
CA PRO A 135 0.43 -6.71 19.82
C PRO A 135 0.63 -6.44 18.33
N ARG A 136 0.07 -5.36 17.81
CA ARG A 136 0.22 -5.00 16.39
C ARG A 136 1.63 -4.58 16.03
N THR A 137 2.31 -3.86 16.92
CA THR A 137 3.72 -3.48 16.74
C THR A 137 4.61 -4.72 16.66
N LEU A 138 4.45 -5.68 17.57
CA LEU A 138 5.24 -6.91 17.57
C LEU A 138 4.97 -7.78 16.32
N ASN A 139 3.72 -7.86 15.87
CA ASN A 139 3.38 -8.56 14.62
C ASN A 139 4.02 -7.88 13.41
N ALA A 140 4.04 -6.54 13.36
CA ALA A 140 4.67 -5.81 12.26
C ALA A 140 6.21 -6.00 12.24
N LEU A 141 6.86 -6.01 13.41
CA LEU A 141 8.29 -6.30 13.50
C LEU A 141 8.60 -7.75 13.10
N ALA A 142 7.79 -8.72 13.52
CA ALA A 142 7.92 -10.11 13.09
C ALA A 142 7.74 -10.29 11.58
N ALA A 143 6.79 -9.58 10.98
CA ALA A 143 6.60 -9.58 9.53
C ALA A 143 7.81 -9.01 8.78
N LEU A 144 8.40 -7.93 9.31
CA LEU A 144 9.62 -7.32 8.77
C LEU A 144 10.82 -8.25 8.89
N ASP A 145 11.01 -8.92 10.03
CA ASP A 145 12.10 -9.88 10.24
C ASP A 145 11.99 -11.05 9.26
N ALA A 146 10.77 -11.57 9.07
CA ALA A 146 10.51 -12.64 8.10
C ALA A 146 10.75 -12.20 6.64
N ALA A 147 10.50 -10.94 6.30
CA ALA A 147 10.75 -10.40 4.98
C ALA A 147 12.24 -10.11 4.71
N ALA A 148 13.00 -9.77 5.73
CA ALA A 148 14.43 -9.47 5.63
C ALA A 148 15.33 -10.73 5.68
N SER A 149 14.77 -11.88 6.06
CA SER A 149 15.53 -13.14 6.07
C SER A 149 15.74 -13.65 4.64
N PRO A 150 16.96 -14.11 4.28
CA PRO A 150 17.15 -14.75 3.00
C PRO A 150 16.19 -15.96 2.87
N THR A 151 15.48 -16.04 1.76
CA THR A 151 14.78 -17.28 1.38
C THR A 151 15.84 -18.37 1.16
N GLU A 152 15.87 -19.39 2.04
CA GLU A 152 16.66 -20.59 1.83
C GLU A 152 16.27 -21.34 0.54
#